data_06ee3371010ee48a6c9cd00e6ccb0f3a
#
_entry.id   06ee3371010ee48a6c9cd00e6ccb0f3a
#
_cell.length_a   1.000
_cell.length_b   1.000
_cell.length_c   1.000
_cell.angle_alpha   90.00
_cell.angle_beta   90.00
_cell.angle_gamma   90.00
#
_symmetry.space_group_name_H-M   'P 1'
#
loop_
_entity.id
_entity.type
_entity.pdbx_description
1 polymer ?
#
loop_
_entity_poly.entity_id
_entity_poly.type
_entity_poly.pdbx_seq_one_letter_code
_entity_poly.pdbx_strand_id
1 'polypeptide(L)'
;MTVTVTVRAAAPGDLDRVLALLREANLPLDGVEEAFDRFLVATVGAGTMIAGAIGLEDFGDDVLLRSLVVAVQERGTGIGSALMHQVIASATAGGARRAWLLTETAAPFLARFGFEVVGRTLAPPAVQGSVEFREACPASATCMMRALTGEFWESGSAASQPHDVTDL
;
A
#
# COMPACT_ATOMS: atom_id res chain seq x y z
N MET A 1 15.38 15.51 16.95
CA MET A 1 16.20 14.65 16.20
C MET A 1 15.39 13.99 15.10
N THR A 2 15.90 13.98 13.92
CA THR A 2 15.18 13.44 12.78
C THR A 2 15.53 12.00 12.55
N VAL A 3 14.54 11.18 12.32
CA VAL A 3 14.78 9.78 12.07
C VAL A 3 14.63 9.54 10.57
N THR A 4 15.61 8.91 9.98
CA THR A 4 15.56 8.62 8.55
C THR A 4 14.82 7.32 8.31
N VAL A 5 13.84 7.37 7.43
CA VAL A 5 13.11 6.18 7.04
C VAL A 5 13.57 5.79 5.64
N THR A 6 13.98 4.55 5.48
CA THR A 6 14.42 4.04 4.18
C THR A 6 13.44 2.96 3.73
N VAL A 7 12.96 3.06 2.49
CA VAL A 7 12.07 2.07 1.91
C VAL A 7 12.80 1.39 0.76
N ARG A 8 12.75 0.06 0.73
CA ARG A 8 13.42 -0.71 -0.33
C ARG A 8 12.58 -1.93 -0.67
N ALA A 9 12.91 -2.56 -1.77
CA ALA A 9 12.24 -3.83 -2.13
C ALA A 9 12.57 -4.88 -1.09
N ALA A 10 11.62 -5.74 -0.80
CA ALA A 10 11.85 -6.82 0.15
C ALA A 10 12.77 -7.87 -0.46
N ALA A 11 13.61 -8.45 0.35
CA ALA A 11 14.46 -9.56 -0.06
C ALA A 11 13.94 -10.84 0.59
N PRO A 12 14.25 -12.02 0.05
CA PRO A 12 13.72 -13.26 0.63
C PRO A 12 14.00 -13.40 2.12
N GLY A 13 15.13 -12.91 2.59
CA GLY A 13 15.45 -13.01 4.01
C GLY A 13 14.60 -12.13 4.90
N ASP A 14 13.79 -11.24 4.33
CA ASP A 14 12.95 -10.37 5.12
C ASP A 14 11.61 -11.02 5.46
N LEU A 15 11.30 -12.15 4.84
CA LEU A 15 9.95 -12.73 4.96
C LEU A 15 9.56 -13.03 6.40
N ASP A 16 10.44 -13.65 7.15
CA ASP A 16 10.08 -14.04 8.51
C ASP A 16 9.74 -12.81 9.37
N ARG A 17 10.48 -11.73 9.19
CA ARG A 17 10.21 -10.53 9.98
C ARG A 17 8.90 -9.89 9.57
N VAL A 18 8.62 -9.88 8.27
CA VAL A 18 7.37 -9.30 7.79
C VAL A 18 6.19 -10.13 8.29
N LEU A 19 6.30 -11.46 8.25
CA LEU A 19 5.22 -12.30 8.76
C LEU A 19 5.01 -12.06 10.25
N ALA A 20 6.08 -11.86 11.01
CA ALA A 20 5.95 -11.59 12.43
C ALA A 20 5.24 -10.27 12.67
N LEU A 21 5.55 -9.23 11.89
CA LEU A 21 4.89 -7.95 12.04
C LEU A 21 3.40 -8.06 11.73
N LEU A 22 3.06 -8.80 10.68
CA LEU A 22 1.66 -8.96 10.32
C LEU A 22 0.91 -9.74 11.39
N ARG A 23 1.56 -10.77 11.95
CA ARG A 23 0.93 -11.56 12.99
C ARG A 23 0.67 -10.71 14.22
N GLU A 24 1.64 -9.88 14.59
CA GLU A 24 1.49 -9.00 15.77
C GLU A 24 0.35 -7.99 15.56
N ALA A 25 0.09 -7.61 14.33
CA ALA A 25 -0.96 -6.64 14.03
C ALA A 25 -2.29 -7.31 13.72
N ASN A 26 -2.37 -8.62 13.83
CA ASN A 26 -3.57 -9.39 13.52
C ASN A 26 -4.03 -9.20 12.08
N LEU A 27 -3.08 -9.12 11.16
CA LEU A 27 -3.38 -9.01 9.75
C LEU A 27 -3.23 -10.37 9.08
N PRO A 28 -3.95 -10.59 7.96
CA PRO A 28 -3.90 -11.88 7.30
C PRO A 28 -2.52 -12.20 6.76
N LEU A 29 -2.14 -13.46 6.85
CA LEU A 29 -0.88 -13.94 6.27
C LEU A 29 -1.11 -14.64 4.94
N ASP A 30 -2.37 -14.85 4.56
CA ASP A 30 -2.70 -15.59 3.34
C ASP A 30 -2.15 -14.87 2.11
N GLY A 31 -1.44 -15.60 1.29
CA GLY A 31 -0.94 -15.05 0.02
C GLY A 31 0.31 -14.19 0.14
N VAL A 32 0.82 -13.95 1.35
CA VAL A 32 1.97 -13.07 1.52
C VAL A 32 3.21 -13.71 0.87
N GLU A 33 3.45 -15.00 1.13
CA GLU A 33 4.62 -15.63 0.60
C GLU A 33 4.62 -15.61 -0.92
N GLU A 34 3.48 -15.87 -1.53
CA GLU A 34 3.38 -15.93 -2.97
C GLU A 34 3.60 -14.57 -3.63
N ALA A 35 3.25 -13.50 -2.94
CA ALA A 35 3.38 -12.16 -3.50
C ALA A 35 4.60 -11.41 -2.97
N PHE A 36 5.47 -12.09 -2.24
CA PHE A 36 6.51 -11.39 -1.50
C PHE A 36 7.53 -10.67 -2.37
N ASP A 37 7.71 -11.11 -3.59
CA ASP A 37 8.65 -10.46 -4.48
C ASP A 37 8.18 -9.05 -4.87
N ARG A 38 6.96 -8.69 -4.54
CA ARG A 38 6.47 -7.35 -4.81
C ARG A 38 6.18 -6.58 -3.53
N PHE A 39 6.81 -6.98 -2.44
CA PHE A 39 6.67 -6.24 -1.19
C PHE A 39 7.78 -5.19 -1.06
N LEU A 40 7.45 -4.14 -0.33
CA LEU A 40 8.43 -3.14 0.08
C LEU A 40 8.56 -3.21 1.59
N VAL A 41 9.76 -2.98 2.09
CA VAL A 41 9.99 -2.93 3.53
C VAL A 41 10.62 -1.59 3.90
N ALA A 42 10.42 -1.18 5.13
CA ALA A 42 10.95 0.08 5.63
C ALA A 42 11.83 -0.17 6.84
N THR A 43 12.96 0.54 6.90
CA THR A 43 13.83 0.50 8.06
C THR A 43 13.99 1.92 8.60
N VAL A 44 14.45 2.04 9.84
CA VAL A 44 14.56 3.33 10.50
C VAL A 44 16.00 3.57 10.90
N GLY A 45 16.47 4.78 10.71
CA GLY A 45 17.83 5.15 11.10
C GLY A 45 18.86 4.39 10.30
N ALA A 46 19.96 4.09 10.91
CA ALA A 46 21.02 3.33 10.26
C ALA A 46 20.81 1.85 10.42
N GLY A 47 19.71 1.46 11.02
CA GLY A 47 19.48 0.06 11.32
C GLY A 47 19.08 -0.74 10.13
N THR A 48 19.14 -2.04 10.28
CA THR A 48 18.71 -2.94 9.26
C THR A 48 17.42 -3.63 9.67
N MET A 49 16.92 -3.33 10.85
CA MET A 49 15.72 -3.99 11.32
C MET A 49 14.50 -3.43 10.62
N ILE A 50 13.67 -4.31 10.09
CA ILE A 50 12.48 -3.89 9.38
C ILE A 50 11.44 -3.42 10.37
N ALA A 51 10.94 -2.21 10.14
CA ALA A 51 9.95 -1.57 10.98
C ALA A 51 8.58 -1.48 10.31
N GLY A 52 8.48 -1.84 9.05
CA GLY A 52 7.19 -1.81 8.36
C GLY A 52 7.27 -2.47 7.01
N ALA A 53 6.11 -2.71 6.41
CA ALA A 53 6.05 -3.35 5.09
C ALA A 53 4.72 -3.04 4.41
N ILE A 54 4.69 -3.21 3.10
CA ILE A 54 3.46 -3.15 2.33
C ILE A 54 3.65 -4.03 1.10
N GLY A 55 2.59 -4.68 0.67
CA GLY A 55 2.64 -5.55 -0.49
C GLY A 55 1.80 -5.03 -1.64
N LEU A 56 2.10 -5.53 -2.83
CA LEU A 56 1.38 -5.17 -4.03
C LEU A 56 1.20 -6.41 -4.88
N GLU A 57 -0.01 -6.63 -5.38
CA GLU A 57 -0.25 -7.68 -6.35
C GLU A 57 -0.64 -7.02 -7.66
N ASP A 58 -0.06 -7.47 -8.75
CA ASP A 58 -0.19 -6.82 -10.05
C ASP A 58 -1.18 -7.58 -10.91
N PHE A 59 -2.22 -6.89 -11.37
CA PHE A 59 -3.22 -7.46 -12.24
C PHE A 59 -3.32 -6.65 -13.55
N GLY A 60 -2.22 -6.05 -13.97
CA GLY A 60 -2.20 -5.27 -15.22
C GLY A 60 -2.54 -3.82 -14.97
N ASP A 61 -3.69 -3.37 -15.43
CA ASP A 61 -4.10 -1.99 -15.20
C ASP A 61 -4.46 -1.74 -13.74
N ASP A 62 -4.67 -2.78 -12.98
CA ASP A 62 -5.07 -2.67 -11.60
C ASP A 62 -4.05 -3.33 -10.69
N VAL A 63 -3.79 -2.73 -9.55
CA VAL A 63 -2.95 -3.33 -8.54
C VAL A 63 -3.74 -3.41 -7.24
N LEU A 64 -3.40 -4.39 -6.43
CA LEU A 64 -4.02 -4.54 -5.12
C LEU A 64 -2.94 -4.30 -4.09
N LEU A 65 -3.14 -3.30 -3.23
CA LEU A 65 -2.22 -3.04 -2.13
C LEU A 65 -2.69 -3.81 -0.92
N ARG A 66 -1.77 -4.39 -0.19
CA ARG A 66 -2.14 -5.25 0.94
C ARG A 66 -1.05 -5.25 2.00
N SER A 67 -1.42 -5.73 3.16
CA SER A 67 -0.43 -6.04 4.22
C SER A 67 0.37 -4.84 4.68
N LEU A 68 -0.25 -3.67 4.73
CA LEU A 68 0.43 -2.50 5.26
C LEU A 68 0.55 -2.64 6.77
N VAL A 69 1.77 -2.65 7.26
CA VAL A 69 2.00 -2.83 8.70
C VAL A 69 3.18 -1.97 9.14
N VAL A 70 3.09 -1.42 10.34
CA VAL A 70 4.19 -0.68 10.95
C VAL A 70 4.36 -1.24 12.36
N ALA A 71 5.59 -1.49 12.76
CA ALA A 71 5.87 -2.00 14.10
C ALA A 71 5.28 -1.05 15.14
N VAL A 72 4.71 -1.61 16.19
CA VAL A 72 3.99 -0.79 17.16
C VAL A 72 4.85 0.33 17.72
N GLN A 73 6.10 0.03 18.06
CA GLN A 73 6.95 1.04 18.65
C GLN A 73 7.44 2.08 17.67
N GLU A 74 7.18 1.89 16.38
CA GLU A 74 7.59 2.86 15.38
C GLU A 74 6.41 3.62 14.78
N ARG A 75 5.23 3.43 15.30
CA ARG A 75 4.07 4.13 14.76
C ARG A 75 4.19 5.61 15.10
N GLY A 76 3.67 6.43 14.21
CA GLY A 76 3.74 7.87 14.39
C GLY A 76 5.04 8.48 13.91
N THR A 77 5.92 7.70 13.26
CA THR A 77 7.19 8.24 12.79
C THR A 77 7.23 8.44 11.28
N GLY A 78 6.11 8.24 10.60
CA GLY A 78 6.06 8.48 9.17
C GLY A 78 6.35 7.27 8.30
N ILE A 79 6.53 6.09 8.89
CA ILE A 79 6.84 4.89 8.14
C ILE A 79 5.69 4.51 7.22
N GLY A 80 4.47 4.53 7.73
CA GLY A 80 3.31 4.18 6.91
C GLY A 80 3.17 5.10 5.71
N SER A 81 3.37 6.39 5.92
CA SER A 81 3.29 7.36 4.82
C SER A 81 4.40 7.12 3.80
N ALA A 82 5.62 6.83 4.26
CA ALA A 82 6.72 6.55 3.34
C ALA A 82 6.43 5.31 2.50
N LEU A 83 5.88 4.28 3.11
CA LEU A 83 5.52 3.06 2.39
C LEU A 83 4.43 3.35 1.36
N MET A 84 3.41 4.12 1.75
CA MET A 84 2.31 4.44 0.82
C MET A 84 2.82 5.25 -0.36
N HIS A 85 3.64 6.28 -0.11
CA HIS A 85 4.16 7.08 -1.20
C HIS A 85 4.98 6.22 -2.16
N GLN A 86 5.81 5.35 -1.63
CA GLN A 86 6.67 4.55 -2.47
C GLN A 86 5.90 3.49 -3.27
N VAL A 87 4.90 2.84 -2.65
CA VAL A 87 4.17 1.81 -3.36
C VAL A 87 3.29 2.43 -4.45
N ILE A 88 2.74 3.62 -4.21
CA ILE A 88 1.95 4.31 -5.22
C ILE A 88 2.85 4.71 -6.39
N ALA A 89 4.04 5.23 -6.10
CA ALA A 89 4.98 5.60 -7.14
C ALA A 89 5.40 4.38 -7.95
N SER A 90 5.63 3.27 -7.27
CA SER A 90 6.04 2.05 -7.93
C SER A 90 4.94 1.52 -8.84
N ALA A 91 3.71 1.53 -8.37
CA ALA A 91 2.58 1.06 -9.16
C ALA A 91 2.37 1.95 -10.39
N THR A 92 2.49 3.25 -10.20
CA THR A 92 2.31 4.19 -11.30
C THR A 92 3.41 4.00 -12.36
N ALA A 93 4.64 3.87 -11.90
CA ALA A 93 5.76 3.67 -12.82
C ALA A 93 5.62 2.35 -13.57
N GLY A 94 4.97 1.37 -12.98
CA GLY A 94 4.75 0.09 -13.64
C GLY A 94 3.57 0.09 -14.61
N GLY A 95 2.88 1.20 -14.74
CA GLY A 95 1.80 1.30 -15.71
C GLY A 95 0.41 1.03 -15.17
N ALA A 96 0.27 0.80 -13.88
CA ALA A 96 -1.06 0.55 -13.32
C ALA A 96 -1.89 1.82 -13.39
N ARG A 97 -3.18 1.65 -13.56
CA ARG A 97 -4.08 2.79 -13.67
C ARG A 97 -4.96 2.95 -12.45
N ARG A 98 -5.15 1.92 -11.67
CA ARG A 98 -5.99 1.98 -10.47
C ARG A 98 -5.37 1.12 -9.37
N ALA A 99 -5.46 1.59 -8.16
CA ALA A 99 -5.00 0.82 -6.99
C ALA A 99 -6.19 0.55 -6.09
N TRP A 100 -6.30 -0.68 -5.64
CA TRP A 100 -7.40 -1.16 -4.80
C TRP A 100 -6.84 -1.65 -3.47
N LEU A 101 -7.64 -1.62 -2.44
CA LEU A 101 -7.26 -2.20 -1.16
C LEU A 101 -8.50 -2.51 -0.32
N LEU A 102 -8.31 -3.35 0.67
CA LEU A 102 -9.34 -3.63 1.67
C LEU A 102 -8.75 -3.29 3.03
N THR A 103 -9.52 -2.63 3.87
CA THR A 103 -9.05 -2.27 5.20
C THR A 103 -10.20 -2.35 6.20
N GLU A 104 -9.88 -2.69 7.44
CA GLU A 104 -10.89 -2.70 8.48
C GLU A 104 -10.84 -1.44 9.31
N THR A 105 -9.68 -0.85 9.52
CA THR A 105 -9.55 0.27 10.43
C THR A 105 -8.80 1.48 9.90
N ALA A 106 -8.15 1.37 8.75
CA ALA A 106 -7.25 2.42 8.30
C ALA A 106 -7.83 3.37 7.26
N ALA A 107 -9.15 3.31 7.01
CA ALA A 107 -9.73 4.14 5.96
C ALA A 107 -9.42 5.62 6.11
N PRO A 108 -9.47 6.21 7.31
CA PRO A 108 -9.16 7.63 7.40
C PRO A 108 -7.72 7.95 7.04
N PHE A 109 -6.78 7.07 7.41
CA PHE A 109 -5.39 7.25 7.06
C PHE A 109 -5.22 7.15 5.54
N LEU A 110 -5.85 6.14 4.93
CA LEU A 110 -5.68 5.90 3.51
C LEU A 110 -6.36 6.98 2.66
N ALA A 111 -7.41 7.59 3.17
CA ALA A 111 -8.06 8.68 2.45
C ALA A 111 -7.09 9.84 2.22
N ARG A 112 -6.10 9.99 3.09
CA ARG A 112 -5.12 11.07 2.93
C ARG A 112 -4.22 10.83 1.72
N PHE A 113 -4.22 9.63 1.17
CA PHE A 113 -3.43 9.32 -0.02
C PHE A 113 -4.31 9.22 -1.27
N GLY A 114 -5.53 9.76 -1.19
CA GLY A 114 -6.40 9.82 -2.35
C GLY A 114 -7.30 8.63 -2.56
N PHE A 115 -7.32 7.69 -1.61
CA PHE A 115 -8.21 6.54 -1.73
C PHE A 115 -9.61 6.91 -1.30
N GLU A 116 -10.60 6.38 -2.00
CA GLU A 116 -12.01 6.62 -1.71
C GLU A 116 -12.71 5.31 -1.48
N VAL A 117 -13.72 5.31 -0.63
CA VAL A 117 -14.48 4.11 -0.35
C VAL A 117 -15.36 3.79 -1.56
N VAL A 118 -15.31 2.57 -2.03
CA VAL A 118 -16.12 2.12 -3.16
C VAL A 118 -16.69 0.75 -2.84
N GLY A 119 -17.69 0.33 -3.59
CA GLY A 119 -18.24 -1.01 -3.40
C GLY A 119 -17.26 -2.07 -3.89
N ARG A 120 -17.20 -3.19 -3.20
CA ARG A 120 -16.27 -4.26 -3.57
C ARG A 120 -16.55 -4.78 -4.98
N THR A 121 -17.81 -4.73 -5.41
CA THR A 121 -18.16 -5.27 -6.71
C THR A 121 -17.67 -4.39 -7.86
N LEU A 122 -17.18 -3.20 -7.56
CA LEU A 122 -16.62 -2.36 -8.62
C LEU A 122 -15.22 -2.80 -8.99
N ALA A 123 -14.56 -3.61 -8.17
CA ALA A 123 -13.23 -4.08 -8.51
C ALA A 123 -13.31 -5.04 -9.69
N PRO A 124 -12.29 -5.05 -10.55
CA PRO A 124 -12.30 -5.96 -11.68
C PRO A 124 -12.31 -7.42 -11.26
N PRO A 125 -12.77 -8.33 -12.11
CA PRO A 125 -12.82 -9.74 -11.73
C PRO A 125 -11.48 -10.30 -11.24
N ALA A 126 -10.37 -9.89 -11.83
CA ALA A 126 -9.07 -10.38 -11.40
C ALA A 126 -8.77 -9.99 -9.96
N VAL A 127 -9.10 -8.75 -9.58
CA VAL A 127 -8.89 -8.29 -8.22
C VAL A 127 -9.85 -9.01 -7.27
N GLN A 128 -11.10 -9.17 -7.68
CA GLN A 128 -12.06 -9.88 -6.85
C GLN A 128 -11.67 -11.34 -6.66
N GLY A 129 -10.94 -11.91 -7.60
CA GLY A 129 -10.47 -13.28 -7.48
C GLY A 129 -9.22 -13.44 -6.65
N SER A 130 -8.64 -12.36 -6.16
CA SER A 130 -7.43 -12.44 -5.35
C SER A 130 -7.72 -13.11 -4.01
N VAL A 131 -6.68 -13.65 -3.38
CA VAL A 131 -6.83 -14.26 -2.07
C VAL A 131 -7.32 -13.24 -1.07
N GLU A 132 -6.84 -12.01 -1.18
CA GLU A 132 -7.23 -10.96 -0.25
C GLU A 132 -8.74 -10.71 -0.32
N PHE A 133 -9.30 -10.58 -1.52
CA PHE A 133 -10.72 -10.31 -1.66
C PHE A 133 -11.57 -11.53 -1.33
N ARG A 134 -11.07 -12.71 -1.64
CA ARG A 134 -11.90 -13.91 -1.47
C ARG A 134 -11.83 -14.49 -0.06
N GLU A 135 -10.66 -14.44 0.55
CA GLU A 135 -10.47 -15.23 1.76
C GLU A 135 -9.79 -14.52 2.90
N ALA A 136 -8.82 -13.67 2.62
CA ALA A 136 -7.98 -13.14 3.68
C ALA A 136 -8.66 -12.04 4.48
N CYS A 137 -9.52 -11.25 3.86
CA CYS A 137 -10.18 -10.15 4.55
C CYS A 137 -11.65 -10.45 4.73
N PRO A 138 -12.24 -10.08 5.86
CA PRO A 138 -13.66 -10.36 6.08
C PRO A 138 -14.55 -9.54 5.15
N ALA A 139 -15.76 -10.01 4.98
CA ALA A 139 -16.71 -9.32 4.12
C ALA A 139 -16.99 -7.89 4.61
N SER A 140 -16.76 -7.64 5.89
CA SER A 140 -17.02 -6.32 6.44
C SER A 140 -15.88 -5.32 6.16
N ALA A 141 -14.78 -5.76 5.59
CA ALA A 141 -13.68 -4.84 5.31
C ALA A 141 -14.11 -3.81 4.28
N THR A 142 -13.64 -2.59 4.45
CA THR A 142 -13.94 -1.49 3.56
C THR A 142 -13.06 -1.57 2.32
N CYS A 143 -13.68 -1.48 1.15
CA CYS A 143 -12.94 -1.47 -0.12
C CYS A 143 -12.68 -0.03 -0.52
N MET A 144 -11.45 0.26 -0.91
CA MET A 144 -11.09 1.60 -1.35
C MET A 144 -10.32 1.52 -2.66
N MET A 145 -10.40 2.58 -3.44
CA MET A 145 -9.74 2.65 -4.74
C MET A 145 -9.18 4.04 -4.97
N ARG A 146 -8.07 4.10 -5.65
CA ARG A 146 -7.49 5.36 -6.09
C ARG A 146 -7.07 5.23 -7.55
N ALA A 147 -7.42 6.22 -8.35
CA ALA A 147 -6.94 6.28 -9.73
C ALA A 147 -5.47 6.71 -9.72
N LEU A 148 -4.65 6.05 -10.52
CA LEU A 148 -3.25 6.39 -10.65
C LEU A 148 -3.15 7.15 -11.96
N THR A 149 -3.20 8.47 -11.87
CA THR A 149 -3.42 9.25 -13.04
C THR A 149 -2.24 9.95 -13.58
N GLY A 150 -1.20 9.23 -13.74
CA GLY A 150 -0.06 9.84 -14.28
C GLY A 150 -0.36 10.50 -15.58
N GLU A 151 -1.06 9.79 -16.42
CA GLU A 151 -1.25 10.37 -17.69
C GLU A 151 -2.27 11.44 -17.61
N PHE A 152 -3.27 11.27 -16.81
CA PHE A 152 -4.24 12.23 -16.75
C PHE A 152 -3.64 13.50 -16.31
N TRP A 153 -2.75 13.39 -15.46
CA TRP A 153 -2.16 14.49 -14.97
C TRP A 153 -1.54 15.37 -15.97
N GLU A 154 -0.82 14.80 -16.83
CA GLU A 154 -0.23 15.64 -17.72
C GLU A 154 -1.16 16.27 -18.58
N SER A 155 -2.26 15.71 -18.72
CA SER A 155 -3.09 16.34 -19.64
C SER A 155 -3.53 17.59 -19.01
N GLY A 156 -3.66 17.72 -17.94
CA GLY A 156 -4.07 18.75 -17.49
C GLY A 156 -3.51 19.67 -17.04
N SER A 157 -3.36 19.47 -16.83
CA SER A 157 -3.18 20.30 -16.37
C SER A 157 -2.34 20.82 -15.72
N ALA A 158 -1.89 20.30 -15.90
CA ALA A 158 -0.91 20.70 -15.40
C ALA A 158 -1.12 21.88 -14.87
N ALA A 159 -1.60 22.48 -15.48
CA ALA A 159 -1.74 23.68 -15.15
C ALA A 159 -2.18 23.84 -13.90
N SER A 160 -3.07 23.36 -13.71
CA SER A 160 -3.67 23.71 -12.67
C SER A 160 -3.17 23.17 -11.52
N GLN A 161 -2.88 22.25 -11.55
CA GLN A 161 -2.69 21.68 -10.49
C GLN A 161 -1.75 21.96 -9.62
N PRO A 162 -0.96 22.44 -9.87
CA PRO A 162 0.05 22.69 -9.00
C PRO A 162 -0.46 23.23 -7.76
N HIS A 163 -1.31 24.06 -7.93
CA HIS A 163 -1.63 24.67 -6.81
C HIS A 163 -2.25 23.83 -5.87
N ASP A 164 -2.86 22.95 -6.34
CA ASP A 164 -3.50 22.21 -5.43
C ASP A 164 -2.61 21.70 -4.48
N VAL A 165 -1.58 21.49 -4.81
CA VAL A 165 -0.73 20.97 -3.96
C VAL A 165 -0.57 21.83 -2.86
N THR A 166 -0.54 22.98 -3.10
CA THR A 166 -0.25 23.80 -2.09
C THR A 166 -1.28 23.83 -1.14
N ASP A 167 -2.33 23.65 -1.49
CA ASP A 167 -3.33 23.73 -0.59
C ASP A 167 -3.22 22.79 0.45
N LEU A 168 -2.54 21.82 0.29
CA LEU A 168 -2.52 20.89 1.29
C LEU A 168 -1.43 20.97 2.15
#